data_94f13f5b4412eab58850f609f5109ff0
#
_entry.id   94f13f5b4412eab58850f609f5109ff0
#
_cell.length_a   1.000
_cell.length_b   1.000
_cell.length_c   1.000
_cell.angle_alpha   90.00
_cell.angle_beta   90.00
_cell.angle_gamma   90.00
#
_symmetry.space_group_name_H-M   'P 1'
#
loop_
_entity.id
_entity.type
_entity.pdbx_description
1 polymer ?
#
loop_
_entity_poly.entity_id
_entity_poly.type
_entity_poly.pdbx_seq_one_letter_code
_entity_poly.pdbx_strand_id
1 'polypeptide(L)'
;MQTPPEYIPPAGSVLMFSTTWCGYCRNLKGQLDRAGVSYTEVNIEEVDGTAELVAEVNGGNQTVPTLIFPDGSSATNPSLATVQARLADVASAGR
;
A
#
# COMPACT_ATOMS: atom_id res chain seq x y z
N MET A 1 1.88 5.31 14.88
CA MET A 1 2.89 5.93 14.05
C MET A 1 2.30 6.48 12.77
N GLN A 2 2.69 7.66 12.36
CA GLN A 2 2.12 8.29 11.17
C GLN A 2 2.97 8.00 9.94
N THR A 3 2.29 7.72 8.82
CA THR A 3 2.95 7.57 7.54
C THR A 3 3.45 8.93 7.06
N PRO A 4 4.71 9.07 6.63
CA PRO A 4 5.21 10.33 6.08
C PRO A 4 4.35 10.79 4.90
N PRO A 5 4.09 12.12 4.77
CA PRO A 5 3.21 12.63 3.71
C PRO A 5 3.61 12.23 2.30
N GLU A 6 4.90 12.04 2.04
CA GLU A 6 5.42 11.67 0.72
C GLU A 6 4.97 10.27 0.27
N TYR A 7 4.53 9.43 1.22
CA TYR A 7 4.06 8.08 0.94
C TYR A 7 2.55 7.95 1.03
N ILE A 8 1.82 9.05 1.20
CA ILE A 8 0.36 9.03 1.21
C ILE A 8 -0.13 9.27 -0.21
N PRO A 9 -0.85 8.28 -0.82
CA PRO A 9 -1.30 8.42 -2.19
C PRO A 9 -2.50 9.35 -2.31
N PRO A 10 -2.78 9.84 -3.53
CA PRO A 10 -3.99 10.62 -3.77
C PRO A 10 -5.27 9.78 -3.66
N ALA A 11 -6.40 10.46 -3.57
CA ALA A 11 -7.71 9.80 -3.51
C ALA A 11 -7.90 8.83 -4.67
N GLY A 12 -8.42 7.65 -4.37
CA GLY A 12 -8.69 6.62 -5.37
C GLY A 12 -7.47 5.77 -5.74
N SER A 13 -6.32 6.03 -5.13
CA SER A 13 -5.07 5.32 -5.41
C SER A 13 -4.50 4.71 -4.13
N VAL A 14 -3.61 3.74 -4.28
CA VAL A 14 -2.85 3.17 -3.16
C VAL A 14 -1.37 3.26 -3.46
N LEU A 15 -0.55 3.28 -2.41
CA LEU A 15 0.89 3.11 -2.55
C LEU A 15 1.23 1.71 -2.04
N MET A 16 2.06 0.98 -2.81
CA MET A 16 2.45 -0.38 -2.45
C MET A 16 3.94 -0.45 -2.20
N PHE A 17 4.31 -0.86 -1.00
CA PHE A 17 5.69 -1.25 -0.70
C PHE A 17 5.89 -2.70 -1.12
N SER A 18 6.94 -2.96 -1.89
CA SER A 18 7.20 -4.27 -2.48
C SER A 18 8.68 -4.62 -2.47
N THR A 19 8.97 -5.84 -2.91
CA THR A 19 10.33 -6.27 -3.24
C THR A 19 10.32 -6.92 -4.62
N THR A 20 11.49 -7.02 -5.25
CA THR A 20 11.61 -7.59 -6.60
C THR A 20 11.17 -9.06 -6.65
N TRP A 21 11.40 -9.81 -5.57
CA TRP A 21 11.14 -11.25 -5.52
C TRP A 21 9.77 -11.61 -4.94
N CYS A 22 8.93 -10.64 -4.67
CA CYS A 22 7.66 -10.87 -3.96
C CYS A 22 6.56 -11.36 -4.91
N GLY A 23 6.20 -12.64 -4.80
CA GLY A 23 5.10 -13.22 -5.59
C GLY A 23 3.74 -12.65 -5.25
N TYR A 24 3.50 -12.40 -3.95
CA TYR A 24 2.24 -11.79 -3.50
C TYR A 24 2.08 -10.37 -4.04
N CYS A 25 3.19 -9.62 -4.12
CA CYS A 25 3.18 -8.27 -4.69
C CYS A 25 2.78 -8.31 -6.16
N ARG A 26 3.38 -9.21 -6.93
CA ARG A 26 3.06 -9.36 -8.36
C ARG A 26 1.60 -9.76 -8.56
N ASN A 27 1.11 -10.68 -7.75
CA ASN A 27 -0.27 -11.13 -7.85
C ASN A 27 -1.24 -9.99 -7.55
N LEU A 28 -1.00 -9.23 -6.50
CA LEU A 28 -1.86 -8.11 -6.13
C LEU A 28 -1.81 -7.01 -7.19
N LYS A 29 -0.64 -6.70 -7.74
CA LYS A 29 -0.53 -5.72 -8.83
C LYS A 29 -1.38 -6.11 -10.03
N GLY A 30 -1.33 -7.39 -10.42
CA GLY A 30 -2.17 -7.88 -11.51
C GLY A 30 -3.66 -7.71 -11.23
N GLN A 31 -4.07 -7.95 -10.00
CA GLN A 31 -5.48 -7.76 -9.61
C GLN A 31 -5.87 -6.28 -9.64
N LEU A 32 -5.01 -5.39 -9.15
CA LEU A 32 -5.25 -3.95 -9.18
C LEU A 32 -5.35 -3.45 -10.61
N ASP A 33 -4.45 -3.90 -11.49
CA ASP A 33 -4.48 -3.52 -12.91
C ASP A 33 -5.78 -3.92 -13.56
N ARG A 34 -6.23 -5.17 -13.35
CA ARG A 34 -7.47 -5.66 -13.94
C ARG A 34 -8.70 -4.94 -13.41
N ALA A 35 -8.65 -4.50 -12.16
CA ALA A 35 -9.75 -3.78 -11.54
C ALA A 35 -9.73 -2.28 -11.83
N GLY A 36 -8.70 -1.78 -12.51
CA GLY A 36 -8.58 -0.36 -12.81
C GLY A 36 -8.22 0.50 -11.60
N VAL A 37 -7.61 -0.09 -10.56
CA VAL A 37 -7.18 0.65 -9.37
C VAL A 37 -5.78 1.20 -9.60
N SER A 38 -5.63 2.51 -9.47
CA SER A 38 -4.31 3.14 -9.62
C SER A 38 -3.43 2.86 -8.41
N TYR A 39 -2.15 2.63 -8.64
CA TYR A 39 -1.21 2.45 -7.54
C TYR A 39 0.18 2.97 -7.93
N THR A 40 0.96 3.31 -6.90
CA THR A 40 2.38 3.63 -7.02
C THR A 40 3.16 2.55 -6.26
N GLU A 41 4.20 2.01 -6.89
CA GLU A 41 5.00 0.96 -6.27
C GLU A 41 6.33 1.53 -5.79
N VAL A 42 6.72 1.19 -4.56
CA VAL A 42 8.02 1.54 -3.98
C VAL A 42 8.71 0.25 -3.57
N ASN A 43 9.86 -0.03 -4.17
CA ASN A 43 10.67 -1.19 -3.80
C ASN A 43 11.50 -0.84 -2.57
N ILE A 44 11.22 -1.52 -1.45
CA ILE A 44 11.87 -1.19 -0.18
C ILE A 44 13.37 -1.54 -0.14
N GLU A 45 13.82 -2.33 -1.11
CA GLU A 45 15.24 -2.67 -1.23
C GLU A 45 16.02 -1.60 -1.98
N GLU A 46 15.33 -0.74 -2.73
CA GLU A 46 15.96 0.28 -3.58
C GLU A 46 15.86 1.68 -3.01
N VAL A 47 14.89 1.95 -2.14
CA VAL A 47 14.67 3.28 -1.58
C VAL A 47 15.00 3.26 -0.09
N ASP A 48 16.04 4.00 0.29
CA ASP A 48 16.53 4.04 1.66
C ASP A 48 15.44 4.48 2.63
N GLY A 49 15.40 3.81 3.78
CA GLY A 49 14.46 4.12 4.85
C GLY A 49 13.10 3.48 4.73
N THR A 50 12.75 2.93 3.56
CA THR A 50 11.41 2.37 3.37
C THR A 50 11.22 1.01 4.01
N ALA A 51 12.27 0.19 4.10
CA ALA A 51 12.19 -1.08 4.82
C ALA A 51 11.90 -0.85 6.31
N GLU A 52 12.53 0.14 6.90
CA GLU A 52 12.30 0.54 8.28
C GLU A 52 10.88 1.10 8.47
N LEU A 53 10.39 1.88 7.51
CA LEU A 53 9.04 2.41 7.54
C LEU A 53 8.01 1.28 7.51
N VAL A 54 8.21 0.29 6.63
CA VAL A 54 7.31 -0.87 6.56
C VAL A 54 7.30 -1.63 7.89
N ALA A 55 8.47 -1.81 8.50
CA ALA A 55 8.55 -2.44 9.81
C ALA A 55 7.77 -1.66 10.86
N GLU A 56 7.86 -0.33 10.85
CA GLU A 56 7.14 0.50 11.82
C GLU A 56 5.63 0.38 11.66
N VAL A 57 5.11 0.45 10.44
CA VAL A 57 3.66 0.37 10.23
C VAL A 57 3.12 -1.04 10.50
N ASN A 58 3.97 -2.06 10.45
CA ASN A 58 3.58 -3.45 10.67
C ASN A 58 3.96 -3.98 12.06
N GLY A 59 4.34 -3.11 12.98
CA GLY A 59 4.67 -3.54 14.34
C GLY A 59 5.98 -4.31 14.46
N GLY A 60 6.94 -4.07 13.56
CA GLY A 60 8.26 -4.68 13.60
C GLY A 60 8.60 -5.59 12.43
N ASN A 61 7.65 -5.85 11.53
CA ASN A 61 7.84 -6.76 10.40
C ASN A 61 8.00 -5.99 9.09
N GLN A 62 8.93 -6.44 8.23
CA GLN A 62 9.11 -5.88 6.89
C GLN A 62 8.30 -6.67 5.86
N THR A 63 7.08 -7.04 6.20
CA THR A 63 6.22 -7.84 5.32
C THR A 63 5.75 -7.03 4.11
N VAL A 64 5.87 -7.60 2.93
CA VAL A 64 5.36 -7.02 1.68
C VAL A 64 4.39 -8.00 1.03
N PRO A 65 3.39 -7.54 0.27
CA PRO A 65 3.08 -6.12 0.03
C PRO A 65 2.45 -5.44 1.26
N THR A 66 2.83 -4.20 1.50
CA THR A 66 2.16 -3.33 2.47
C THR A 66 1.63 -2.14 1.70
N LEU A 67 0.35 -1.86 1.85
CA LEU A 67 -0.31 -0.77 1.16
C LEU A 67 -0.59 0.39 2.09
N ILE A 68 -0.46 1.60 1.56
CA ILE A 68 -0.86 2.84 2.23
C ILE A 68 -2.06 3.40 1.48
N PHE A 69 -3.07 3.81 2.22
CA PHE A 69 -4.31 4.39 1.68
C PHE A 69 -4.28 5.92 1.79
N PRO A 70 -5.18 6.63 1.07
CA PRO A 70 -5.17 8.10 1.07
C PRO A 70 -5.35 8.74 2.44
N ASP A 71 -5.92 8.05 3.41
CA ASP A 71 -6.05 8.55 4.79
C ASP A 71 -4.81 8.28 5.65
N GLY A 72 -3.75 7.71 5.07
CA GLY A 72 -2.53 7.36 5.79
C GLY A 72 -2.56 6.01 6.49
N SER A 73 -3.69 5.31 6.47
CA SER A 73 -3.78 3.98 7.05
C SER A 73 -3.07 2.94 6.18
N SER A 74 -2.79 1.77 6.74
CA SER A 74 -2.06 0.71 6.05
C SER A 74 -2.78 -0.63 6.12
N ALA A 75 -2.40 -1.54 5.23
CA ALA A 75 -2.82 -2.93 5.26
C ALA A 75 -1.70 -3.81 4.74
N THR A 76 -1.53 -4.98 5.36
CA THR A 76 -0.50 -5.96 4.97
C THR A 76 -1.15 -7.05 4.13
N ASN A 77 -0.64 -7.22 2.91
CA ASN A 77 -1.11 -8.25 1.96
C ASN A 77 -2.64 -8.33 1.89
N PRO A 78 -3.33 -7.20 1.65
CA PRO A 78 -4.79 -7.21 1.60
C PRO A 78 -5.30 -7.88 0.33
N SER A 79 -6.54 -8.40 0.39
CA SER A 79 -7.23 -8.86 -0.82
C SER A 79 -7.69 -7.67 -1.65
N LEU A 80 -7.96 -7.92 -2.94
CA LEU A 80 -8.51 -6.87 -3.81
C LEU A 80 -9.83 -6.33 -3.24
N ALA A 81 -10.69 -7.19 -2.73
CA ALA A 81 -11.97 -6.77 -2.14
C ALA A 81 -11.74 -5.82 -0.95
N THR A 82 -10.76 -6.11 -0.10
CA THR A 82 -10.41 -5.24 1.02
C THR A 82 -9.91 -3.88 0.53
N VAL A 83 -9.05 -3.88 -0.50
CA VAL A 83 -8.54 -2.63 -1.07
C VAL A 83 -9.68 -1.77 -1.59
N GLN A 84 -10.58 -2.36 -2.37
CA GLN A 84 -11.72 -1.64 -2.95
C GLN A 84 -12.65 -1.10 -1.87
N ALA A 85 -12.95 -1.89 -0.84
CA ALA A 85 -13.81 -1.46 0.26
C ALA A 85 -13.19 -0.30 1.03
N ARG A 86 -11.90 -0.36 1.31
CA ARG A 86 -11.22 0.70 2.06
C ARG A 86 -11.10 1.98 1.25
N LEU A 87 -10.86 1.88 -0.06
CA LEU A 87 -10.85 3.08 -0.91
C LEU A 87 -12.21 3.75 -0.93
N ALA A 88 -13.29 2.96 -0.97
CA ALA A 88 -14.65 3.51 -0.91
C ALA A 88 -14.93 4.19 0.44
N ASP A 89 -14.51 3.59 1.53
CA ASP A 89 -14.68 4.14 2.88
C ASP A 89 -13.91 5.46 3.05
N VAL A 90 -12.68 5.51 2.57
CA VAL A 90 -11.86 6.72 2.63
C VAL A 90 -12.49 7.83 1.81
N ALA A 91 -13.00 7.53 0.61
CA ALA A 91 -13.67 8.51 -0.24
C ALA A 91 -14.92 9.06 0.45
N SER A 92 -15.70 8.20 1.13
CA SER A 92 -16.88 8.64 1.87
C SER A 92 -16.52 9.49 3.07
N ALA A 93 -15.48 9.11 3.81
CA ALA A 93 -15.04 9.83 5.00
C ALA A 93 -14.46 11.21 4.67
N GLY A 94 -13.95 11.39 3.45
CA GLY A 94 -13.34 12.63 3.01
C GLY A 94 -14.31 13.72 2.55
N ARG A 95 -15.60 13.49 2.71
CA ARG A 95 -16.63 14.45 2.26
C ARG A 95 -17.07 15.39 3.35
#